data_78fa49d890607476acfc3bd8bd951fb2
#
_entry.id   78fa49d890607476acfc3bd8bd951fb2
#
_cell.length_a   1.000
_cell.length_b   1.000
_cell.length_c   1.000
_cell.angle_alpha   90.00
_cell.angle_beta   90.00
_cell.angle_gamma   90.00
#
_symmetry.space_group_name_H-M   'P 1'
#
loop_
_entity.id
_entity.type
_entity.pdbx_description
1 polymer ?
#
loop_
_entity_poly.entity_id
_entity_poly.type
_entity_poly.pdbx_seq_one_letter_code
_entity_poly.pdbx_strand_id
1 'polypeptide(L)'
;MVASVSQQALGPSAGPIVSRAFDAKPPTAEREIDRKLGRLHDHAREFARLGIGKKIELLRDIQQRTLQVAEEWVRAACRAKGLSMDDPVSGEEWIAGPALTLRNIRFLIRALGEIQTRGAPVIADKKVRDLSHGAVAIEVAPYDAFDAALYGGITAETWLQQGIDRGAIEGHQASFFRKSDPQGGVSLVLGAGNVASIPPMDVLYKMFVDGNVCILKMNPVNEYLGPFFERAFKTLVDKGYLEVVYGGGEVGAYLSQHDGVDDIHITGSDKTHDLIVWGPPGPERDDRKRRNDPVLKKPITSELGNVSPVLIVPGPYNDVELRSMAENVAGMVCNNGSFNCNAAKMLVVPKGWKQRDAFVQQLSNVLAKVPPRNAYYPGAFQRYESLTSGHSDVRKIGQGNDRVLPWTLVLGLDGKDESERNFYTEPFCSILSEVSIGSDDPVAFVKEATAFANDRLWGTLSAMLFVHPTVEADAGGKTAVEAAIRDLRYGTVAVNVWPALAYALCSTPWGGHPSATLADIQSGLGWVHNTVMLEDIEKCVVRSKLVPTPKHVYFPGHKSVHRLGRRLVGFEAEPSWLKVPGLAVAALTG
;
A
#
# COMPACT_ATOMS: atom_id res chain seq x y z
N MET A 1 -29.66 -11.80 24.96
CA MET A 1 -29.49 -13.00 24.09
C MET A 1 -28.65 -12.55 22.91
N VAL A 2 -27.34 -12.68 22.99
CA VAL A 2 -26.42 -12.39 21.89
C VAL A 2 -26.49 -13.59 20.97
N ALA A 3 -27.14 -13.40 19.82
CA ALA A 3 -27.19 -14.43 18.79
C ALA A 3 -25.77 -14.64 18.27
N SER A 4 -25.31 -15.89 18.32
CA SER A 4 -24.08 -16.33 17.69
C SER A 4 -24.07 -15.91 16.21
N VAL A 5 -23.23 -14.91 15.87
CA VAL A 5 -22.94 -14.59 14.47
C VAL A 5 -22.12 -15.74 13.92
N SER A 6 -22.84 -16.74 13.39
CA SER A 6 -22.29 -17.93 12.79
C SER A 6 -21.46 -17.59 11.55
N GLN A 7 -20.49 -18.44 11.28
CA GLN A 7 -19.55 -18.57 10.16
C GLN A 7 -20.07 -18.29 8.73
N GLN A 8 -21.24 -17.70 8.54
CA GLN A 8 -21.87 -17.49 7.23
C GLN A 8 -21.40 -16.23 6.46
N ALA A 9 -20.57 -15.36 7.04
CA ALA A 9 -20.03 -14.21 6.30
C ALA A 9 -18.77 -14.54 5.44
N LEU A 10 -18.20 -15.73 5.63
CA LEU A 10 -17.22 -16.33 4.73
C LEU A 10 -17.91 -17.53 4.09
N GLY A 11 -18.27 -17.45 2.81
CA GLY A 11 -18.76 -18.59 2.04
C GLY A 11 -17.84 -19.81 2.22
N PRO A 12 -18.29 -21.03 1.88
CA PRO A 12 -17.59 -22.25 2.17
C PRO A 12 -16.13 -22.15 1.72
N SER A 13 -15.23 -22.39 2.64
CA SER A 13 -13.79 -22.30 2.47
C SER A 13 -13.34 -23.22 1.34
N ALA A 14 -13.13 -22.66 0.16
CA ALA A 14 -12.48 -23.38 -0.92
C ALA A 14 -10.96 -23.24 -0.76
N GLY A 15 -10.31 -24.36 -0.54
CA GLY A 15 -8.87 -24.53 -0.54
C GLY A 15 -8.19 -24.25 0.81
N PRO A 16 -7.18 -25.04 1.16
CA PRO A 16 -6.38 -24.79 2.35
C PRO A 16 -5.65 -23.44 2.17
N ILE A 17 -5.87 -22.52 3.10
CA ILE A 17 -5.02 -21.34 3.23
C ILE A 17 -3.64 -21.90 3.57
N VAL A 18 -2.69 -21.80 2.64
CA VAL A 18 -1.35 -22.37 2.80
C VAL A 18 -0.68 -21.84 4.07
N SER A 19 -1.00 -20.61 4.49
CA SER A 19 -0.51 -19.99 5.72
C SER A 19 -1.09 -20.62 6.99
N ARG A 20 -2.34 -21.10 7.00
CA ARG A 20 -2.93 -21.79 8.18
C ARG A 20 -2.29 -23.14 8.51
N ALA A 21 -1.60 -23.75 7.55
CA ALA A 21 -0.83 -24.97 7.81
C ALA A 21 0.51 -24.69 8.53
N PHE A 22 0.94 -23.42 8.60
CA PHE A 22 2.18 -23.00 9.24
C PHE A 22 1.90 -22.14 10.47
N ASP A 23 2.19 -22.69 11.65
CA ASP A 23 2.22 -21.96 12.93
C ASP A 23 0.95 -21.13 13.25
N ALA A 24 -0.24 -21.67 12.95
CA ALA A 24 -1.50 -21.05 13.35
C ALA A 24 -1.50 -20.82 14.87
N LYS A 25 -1.80 -19.58 15.28
CA LYS A 25 -1.87 -19.22 16.68
C LYS A 25 -3.28 -19.43 17.21
N PRO A 26 -3.45 -19.95 18.45
CA PRO A 26 -4.77 -19.99 19.06
C PRO A 26 -5.31 -18.55 19.19
N PRO A 27 -6.63 -18.35 19.03
CA PRO A 27 -7.23 -17.06 19.30
C PRO A 27 -6.95 -16.59 20.73
N THR A 28 -6.59 -15.33 20.88
CA THR A 28 -6.40 -14.71 22.20
C THR A 28 -7.76 -14.62 22.91
N ALA A 29 -7.85 -15.18 24.11
CA ALA A 29 -9.09 -15.18 24.86
C ALA A 29 -9.50 -13.75 25.30
N GLU A 30 -10.80 -13.46 25.34
CA GLU A 30 -11.34 -12.14 25.71
C GLU A 30 -10.76 -11.63 27.03
N ARG A 31 -10.73 -12.45 28.08
CA ARG A 31 -10.13 -12.07 29.37
C ARG A 31 -8.65 -11.66 29.27
N GLU A 32 -7.92 -12.25 28.34
CA GLU A 32 -6.52 -11.85 28.08
C GLU A 32 -6.47 -10.52 27.30
N ILE A 33 -7.39 -10.31 26.36
CA ILE A 33 -7.56 -9.05 25.65
C ILE A 33 -7.86 -7.93 26.62
N ASP A 34 -8.81 -8.13 27.56
CA ASP A 34 -9.17 -7.13 28.59
C ASP A 34 -7.95 -6.73 29.43
N ARG A 35 -7.18 -7.74 29.89
CA ARG A 35 -5.95 -7.50 30.66
C ARG A 35 -4.91 -6.71 29.85
N LYS A 36 -4.74 -7.03 28.56
CA LYS A 36 -3.83 -6.34 27.66
C LYS A 36 -4.27 -4.88 27.43
N LEU A 37 -5.55 -4.64 27.18
CA LEU A 37 -6.11 -3.30 27.03
C LEU A 37 -5.99 -2.47 28.31
N GLY A 38 -6.26 -3.06 29.47
CA GLY A 38 -6.04 -2.41 30.76
C GLY A 38 -4.58 -1.96 30.92
N ARG A 39 -3.62 -2.83 30.59
CA ARG A 39 -2.19 -2.50 30.66
C ARG A 39 -1.82 -1.36 29.68
N LEU A 40 -2.34 -1.36 28.46
CA LEU A 40 -2.11 -0.27 27.51
C LEU A 40 -2.68 1.04 28.04
N HIS A 41 -3.89 1.02 28.57
CA HIS A 41 -4.55 2.21 29.09
C HIS A 41 -3.74 2.84 30.24
N ASP A 42 -3.20 2.02 31.16
CA ASP A 42 -2.36 2.46 32.26
C ASP A 42 -1.10 3.21 31.78
N HIS A 43 -0.60 2.90 30.58
CA HIS A 43 0.64 3.46 30.03
C HIS A 43 0.43 4.48 28.88
N ALA A 44 -0.80 4.69 28.41
CA ALA A 44 -1.08 5.56 27.25
C ALA A 44 -0.60 7.00 27.46
N ARG A 45 -0.92 7.58 28.62
CA ARG A 45 -0.51 8.95 28.95
C ARG A 45 1.01 9.06 29.17
N GLU A 46 1.63 8.06 29.77
CA GLU A 46 3.09 8.01 29.93
C GLU A 46 3.77 8.04 28.56
N PHE A 47 3.34 7.16 27.62
CA PHE A 47 3.90 7.11 26.28
C PHE A 47 3.73 8.42 25.50
N ALA A 48 2.52 9.01 25.55
CA ALA A 48 2.23 10.27 24.87
C ALA A 48 3.18 11.40 25.33
N ARG A 49 3.48 11.43 26.62
CA ARG A 49 4.34 12.44 27.26
C ARG A 49 5.83 12.12 27.26
N LEU A 50 6.23 10.97 26.72
CA LEU A 50 7.66 10.68 26.58
C LEU A 50 8.34 11.77 25.76
N GLY A 51 9.43 12.31 26.29
CA GLY A 51 10.28 13.25 25.56
C GLY A 51 10.79 12.65 24.24
N ILE A 52 10.97 13.49 23.23
CA ILE A 52 11.37 13.08 21.88
C ILE A 52 12.64 12.23 21.90
N GLY A 53 13.65 12.59 22.73
CA GLY A 53 14.87 11.79 22.88
C GLY A 53 14.59 10.35 23.30
N LYS A 54 13.62 10.12 24.22
CA LYS A 54 13.23 8.76 24.62
C LYS A 54 12.48 8.01 23.53
N LYS A 55 11.65 8.69 22.74
CA LYS A 55 11.01 8.09 21.55
C LYS A 55 12.06 7.66 20.52
N ILE A 56 13.10 8.47 20.31
CA ILE A 56 14.25 8.12 19.43
C ILE A 56 15.02 6.91 19.97
N GLU A 57 15.27 6.82 21.27
CA GLU A 57 15.92 5.67 21.91
C GLU A 57 15.13 4.37 21.67
N LEU A 58 13.79 4.41 21.82
CA LEU A 58 12.91 3.29 21.52
C LEU A 58 13.00 2.85 20.06
N LEU A 59 12.95 3.80 19.12
CA LEU A 59 13.06 3.51 17.70
C LEU A 59 14.42 2.91 17.33
N ARG A 60 15.51 3.35 17.94
CA ARG A 60 16.85 2.76 17.73
C ARG A 60 16.94 1.33 18.25
N ASP A 61 16.33 1.02 19.39
CA ASP A 61 16.25 -0.34 19.90
C ASP A 61 15.44 -1.25 18.95
N ILE A 62 14.27 -0.78 18.51
CA ILE A 62 13.43 -1.50 17.52
C ILE A 62 14.20 -1.72 16.22
N GLN A 63 14.95 -0.73 15.74
CA GLN A 63 15.77 -0.82 14.53
C GLN A 63 16.79 -1.96 14.64
N GLN A 64 17.54 -2.02 15.74
CA GLN A 64 18.52 -3.08 15.97
C GLN A 64 17.88 -4.46 16.09
N ARG A 65 16.78 -4.59 16.83
CA ARG A 65 16.05 -5.86 16.99
C ARG A 65 15.42 -6.33 15.70
N THR A 66 14.86 -5.41 14.89
CA THR A 66 14.33 -5.73 13.56
C THR A 66 15.42 -6.29 12.66
N LEU A 67 16.63 -5.71 12.69
CA LEU A 67 17.77 -6.25 11.95
C LEU A 67 18.13 -7.67 12.41
N GLN A 68 18.11 -7.93 13.72
CA GLN A 68 18.43 -9.26 14.28
C GLN A 68 17.43 -10.35 13.86
N VAL A 69 16.15 -10.04 13.74
CA VAL A 69 15.11 -11.02 13.37
C VAL A 69 14.86 -11.09 11.86
N ALA A 70 15.44 -10.21 11.06
CA ALA A 70 15.10 -10.02 9.65
C ALA A 70 15.22 -11.30 8.81
N GLU A 71 16.28 -12.09 8.98
CA GLU A 71 16.46 -13.32 8.19
C GLU A 71 15.44 -14.39 8.57
N GLU A 72 15.16 -14.57 9.85
CA GLU A 72 14.15 -15.52 10.34
C GLU A 72 12.74 -15.12 9.88
N TRP A 73 12.43 -13.82 9.94
CA TRP A 73 11.19 -13.25 9.43
C TRP A 73 10.99 -13.55 7.94
N VAL A 74 11.98 -13.22 7.10
CA VAL A 74 11.92 -13.48 5.65
C VAL A 74 11.82 -14.98 5.36
N ARG A 75 12.56 -15.82 6.08
CA ARG A 75 12.49 -17.27 5.95
C ARG A 75 11.08 -17.80 6.25
N ALA A 76 10.43 -17.30 7.29
CA ALA A 76 9.05 -17.66 7.62
C ALA A 76 8.07 -17.20 6.54
N ALA A 77 8.22 -15.97 6.02
CA ALA A 77 7.38 -15.44 4.95
C ALA A 77 7.54 -16.23 3.63
N CYS A 78 8.78 -16.53 3.24
CA CYS A 78 9.05 -17.38 2.07
C CYS A 78 8.40 -18.75 2.21
N ARG A 79 8.58 -19.41 3.36
CA ARG A 79 7.98 -20.72 3.64
C ARG A 79 6.46 -20.69 3.55
N ALA A 80 5.81 -19.68 4.14
CA ALA A 80 4.36 -19.53 4.08
C ALA A 80 3.81 -19.33 2.67
N LYS A 81 4.57 -18.68 1.80
CA LYS A 81 4.21 -18.43 0.40
C LYS A 81 4.75 -19.48 -0.59
N GLY A 82 5.48 -20.49 -0.08
CA GLY A 82 6.06 -21.56 -0.91
C GLY A 82 7.25 -21.11 -1.77
N LEU A 83 8.07 -20.18 -1.25
CA LEU A 83 9.25 -19.64 -1.93
C LEU A 83 10.54 -20.21 -1.32
N SER A 84 11.57 -20.40 -2.14
CA SER A 84 12.93 -20.63 -1.67
C SER A 84 13.62 -19.32 -1.30
N MET A 85 14.46 -19.32 -0.27
CA MET A 85 15.29 -18.16 0.10
C MET A 85 16.32 -17.80 -0.98
N ASP A 86 16.72 -18.76 -1.78
CA ASP A 86 17.70 -18.58 -2.88
C ASP A 86 17.06 -18.16 -4.20
N ASP A 87 15.73 -18.17 -4.27
CA ASP A 87 15.01 -17.69 -5.43
C ASP A 87 15.05 -16.16 -5.49
N PRO A 88 15.37 -15.53 -6.63
CA PRO A 88 15.29 -14.08 -6.79
C PRO A 88 13.99 -13.47 -6.29
N VAL A 89 12.87 -14.15 -6.45
CA VAL A 89 11.55 -13.69 -6.02
C VAL A 89 11.43 -13.54 -4.50
N SER A 90 12.26 -14.23 -3.70
CA SER A 90 12.32 -14.02 -2.25
C SER A 90 12.76 -12.60 -1.87
N GLY A 91 13.35 -11.86 -2.81
CA GLY A 91 13.68 -10.46 -2.66
C GLY A 91 12.47 -9.58 -2.34
N GLU A 92 11.27 -9.98 -2.79
CA GLU A 92 10.02 -9.29 -2.42
C GLU A 92 9.80 -9.32 -0.90
N GLU A 93 10.05 -10.46 -0.25
CA GLU A 93 9.89 -10.60 1.21
C GLU A 93 10.98 -9.83 1.99
N TRP A 94 12.20 -9.76 1.46
CA TRP A 94 13.25 -8.93 2.03
C TRP A 94 12.90 -7.44 1.96
N ILE A 95 12.45 -6.98 0.80
CA ILE A 95 12.14 -5.57 0.55
C ILE A 95 10.85 -5.18 1.27
N ALA A 96 9.73 -5.83 0.94
CA ALA A 96 8.41 -5.50 1.48
C ALA A 96 8.16 -6.01 2.93
N GLY A 97 9.19 -6.45 3.60
CA GLY A 97 9.21 -6.84 5.00
C GLY A 97 10.19 -5.98 5.80
N PRO A 98 11.32 -6.57 6.25
CA PRO A 98 12.22 -5.89 7.17
C PRO A 98 12.91 -4.66 6.56
N ALA A 99 13.21 -4.60 5.25
CA ALA A 99 13.88 -3.44 4.67
C ALA A 99 13.01 -2.18 4.74
N LEU A 100 11.74 -2.26 4.35
CA LEU A 100 10.82 -1.10 4.44
C LEU A 100 10.50 -0.74 5.88
N THR A 101 10.36 -1.71 6.78
CA THR A 101 10.17 -1.44 8.21
C THR A 101 11.37 -0.66 8.78
N LEU A 102 12.60 -1.07 8.47
CA LEU A 102 13.83 -0.38 8.89
C LEU A 102 13.95 1.01 8.27
N ARG A 103 13.56 1.18 7.01
CA ARG A 103 13.54 2.48 6.34
C ARG A 103 12.56 3.44 7.03
N ASN A 104 11.36 2.97 7.33
CA ASN A 104 10.35 3.76 8.05
C ASN A 104 10.88 4.20 9.43
N ILE A 105 11.48 3.28 10.20
CA ILE A 105 12.08 3.58 11.50
C ILE A 105 13.20 4.63 11.34
N ARG A 106 14.08 4.48 10.36
CA ARG A 106 15.17 5.43 10.10
C ARG A 106 14.64 6.84 9.84
N PHE A 107 13.58 6.95 9.04
CA PHE A 107 12.99 8.26 8.73
C PHE A 107 12.21 8.85 9.91
N LEU A 108 11.54 8.03 10.73
CA LEU A 108 10.93 8.50 11.98
C LEU A 108 11.99 9.01 12.97
N ILE A 109 13.13 8.32 13.12
CA ILE A 109 14.26 8.79 13.95
C ILE A 109 14.73 10.16 13.47
N ARG A 110 14.87 10.34 12.16
CA ARG A 110 15.28 11.62 11.57
C ARG A 110 14.24 12.70 11.83
N ALA A 111 12.97 12.45 11.51
CA ALA A 111 11.89 13.42 11.69
C ALA A 111 11.76 13.85 13.15
N LEU A 112 11.83 12.92 14.09
CA LEU A 112 11.82 13.22 15.52
C LEU A 112 13.04 14.05 15.95
N GLY A 113 14.23 13.79 15.40
CA GLY A 113 15.42 14.60 15.66
C GLY A 113 15.27 16.03 15.12
N GLU A 114 14.65 16.20 13.96
CA GLU A 114 14.33 17.51 13.38
C GLU A 114 13.29 18.25 14.22
N ILE A 115 12.22 17.56 14.69
CA ILE A 115 11.24 18.13 15.61
C ILE A 115 11.90 18.57 16.93
N GLN A 116 12.81 17.76 17.48
CA GLN A 116 13.52 18.10 18.73
C GLN A 116 14.33 19.39 18.62
N THR A 117 14.89 19.68 17.45
CA THR A 117 15.80 20.81 17.23
C THR A 117 15.12 22.03 16.60
N ARG A 118 14.01 21.84 15.87
CA ARG A 118 13.39 22.88 15.04
C ARG A 118 11.86 22.99 15.22
N GLY A 119 11.23 22.08 15.96
CA GLY A 119 9.77 22.06 16.20
C GLY A 119 8.96 21.28 15.15
N ALA A 120 9.50 21.05 13.95
CA ALA A 120 8.86 20.28 12.89
C ALA A 120 9.90 19.55 12.02
N PRO A 121 9.53 18.51 11.25
CA PRO A 121 10.37 17.93 10.22
C PRO A 121 10.71 18.96 9.14
N VAL A 122 11.95 18.93 8.63
CA VAL A 122 12.48 19.99 7.78
C VAL A 122 12.03 19.83 6.32
N ILE A 123 11.35 20.85 5.81
CA ILE A 123 11.02 21.02 4.41
C ILE A 123 11.80 22.22 3.87
N ALA A 124 12.69 21.97 2.90
CA ALA A 124 13.44 23.07 2.29
C ALA A 124 12.56 23.84 1.29
N ASP A 125 12.61 25.17 1.30
CA ASP A 125 11.79 26.04 0.43
C ASP A 125 11.86 25.67 -1.05
N LYS A 126 13.06 25.29 -1.53
CA LYS A 126 13.28 24.85 -2.92
C LYS A 126 12.52 23.56 -3.29
N LYS A 127 12.04 22.82 -2.31
CA LYS A 127 11.25 21.59 -2.48
C LYS A 127 9.74 21.86 -2.48
N VAL A 128 9.32 23.10 -2.27
CA VAL A 128 7.92 23.51 -2.30
C VAL A 128 7.61 24.18 -3.62
N ARG A 129 6.55 23.75 -4.26
CA ARG A 129 6.06 24.25 -5.55
C ARG A 129 4.59 24.63 -5.45
N ASP A 130 4.24 25.84 -5.89
CA ASP A 130 2.84 26.26 -5.98
C ASP A 130 2.18 25.58 -7.18
N LEU A 131 0.96 25.10 -6.98
CA LEU A 131 0.14 24.48 -7.99
C LEU A 131 -0.86 25.48 -8.59
N SER A 132 -1.21 25.31 -9.87
CA SER A 132 -2.08 26.25 -10.60
C SER A 132 -3.49 26.40 -10.01
N HIS A 133 -3.92 25.47 -9.15
CA HIS A 133 -5.24 25.47 -8.52
C HIS A 133 -5.23 25.96 -7.05
N GLY A 134 -4.14 26.60 -6.62
CA GLY A 134 -4.09 27.20 -5.28
C GLY A 134 -3.77 26.24 -4.14
N ALA A 135 -3.08 25.15 -4.44
CA ALA A 135 -2.50 24.22 -3.50
C ALA A 135 -0.98 24.23 -3.59
N VAL A 136 -0.29 23.48 -2.75
CA VAL A 136 1.17 23.33 -2.79
C VAL A 136 1.57 21.86 -2.96
N ALA A 137 2.63 21.62 -3.70
CA ALA A 137 3.32 20.34 -3.81
C ALA A 137 4.64 20.41 -3.06
N ILE A 138 4.93 19.40 -2.28
CA ILE A 138 6.16 19.28 -1.47
C ILE A 138 6.93 18.07 -1.98
N GLU A 139 8.13 18.27 -2.54
CA GLU A 139 9.01 17.18 -2.92
C GLU A 139 9.53 16.46 -1.67
N VAL A 140 9.11 15.21 -1.49
CA VAL A 140 9.46 14.36 -0.36
C VAL A 140 10.40 13.21 -0.73
N ALA A 141 10.66 13.00 -2.04
CA ALA A 141 11.69 12.08 -2.52
C ALA A 141 12.38 12.66 -3.77
N PRO A 142 13.72 12.56 -3.87
CA PRO A 142 14.62 11.91 -2.90
C PRO A 142 14.64 12.66 -1.55
N TYR A 143 14.60 11.89 -0.43
CA TYR A 143 14.52 12.49 0.90
C TYR A 143 15.89 12.97 1.40
N ASP A 144 16.94 12.22 1.10
CA ASP A 144 18.33 12.54 1.44
C ASP A 144 19.30 12.17 0.31
N ALA A 145 20.60 12.36 0.53
CA ALA A 145 21.65 12.05 -0.45
C ALA A 145 21.74 10.53 -0.75
N PHE A 146 21.41 9.68 0.20
CA PHE A 146 21.35 8.23 -0.03
C PHE A 146 20.20 7.87 -0.95
N ASP A 147 19.03 8.48 -0.73
CA ASP A 147 17.88 8.30 -1.62
C ASP A 147 18.19 8.77 -3.04
N ALA A 148 18.83 9.92 -3.19
CA ALA A 148 19.25 10.43 -4.50
C ALA A 148 20.18 9.46 -5.23
N ALA A 149 21.04 8.75 -4.49
CA ALA A 149 21.96 7.76 -5.07
C ALA A 149 21.27 6.41 -5.39
N LEU A 150 20.33 5.97 -4.55
CA LEU A 150 19.71 4.65 -4.68
C LEU A 150 18.46 4.66 -5.58
N TYR A 151 17.70 5.74 -5.57
CA TYR A 151 16.45 5.89 -6.32
C TYR A 151 16.59 6.95 -7.44
N GLY A 152 17.78 7.08 -8.02
CA GLY A 152 18.07 8.05 -9.07
C GLY A 152 17.06 8.00 -10.23
N GLY A 153 16.48 9.17 -10.57
CA GLY A 153 15.46 9.29 -11.61
C GLY A 153 14.02 9.03 -11.14
N ILE A 154 13.81 8.78 -9.83
CA ILE A 154 12.48 8.74 -9.20
C ILE A 154 12.33 10.01 -8.37
N THR A 155 11.21 10.70 -8.55
CA THR A 155 10.80 11.84 -7.71
C THR A 155 9.42 11.58 -7.13
N ALA A 156 9.17 12.10 -5.93
CA ALA A 156 7.83 12.06 -5.35
C ALA A 156 7.49 13.38 -4.68
N GLU A 157 6.27 13.83 -4.91
CA GLU A 157 5.67 15.00 -4.29
C GLU A 157 4.46 14.58 -3.45
N THR A 158 4.26 15.24 -2.31
CA THR A 158 3.01 15.25 -1.58
C THR A 158 2.29 16.55 -1.88
N TRP A 159 1.05 16.46 -2.37
CA TRP A 159 0.19 17.62 -2.62
C TRP A 159 -0.71 17.81 -1.41
N LEU A 160 -0.76 19.03 -0.87
CA LEU A 160 -1.69 19.40 0.18
C LEU A 160 -3.03 19.85 -0.41
N GLN A 161 -4.08 19.79 0.39
CA GLN A 161 -5.42 20.20 -0.03
C GLN A 161 -5.45 21.68 -0.42
N GLN A 162 -6.37 22.02 -1.29
CA GLN A 162 -6.56 23.38 -1.77
C GLN A 162 -6.81 24.36 -0.61
N GLY A 163 -6.20 25.53 -0.67
CA GLY A 163 -6.30 26.58 0.35
C GLY A 163 -5.14 26.60 1.34
N ILE A 164 -4.25 25.61 1.29
CA ILE A 164 -3.01 25.61 2.11
C ILE A 164 -1.90 26.20 1.25
N ASP A 165 -1.37 27.35 1.66
CA ASP A 165 -0.25 28.03 1.01
C ASP A 165 1.10 27.68 1.68
N ARG A 166 2.20 28.18 1.08
CA ARG A 166 3.56 27.96 1.60
C ARG A 166 3.73 28.37 3.06
N GLY A 167 3.12 29.49 3.47
CA GLY A 167 3.27 30.02 4.81
C GLY A 167 2.55 29.18 5.85
N ALA A 168 1.56 28.41 5.43
CA ALA A 168 0.74 27.57 6.31
C ALA A 168 1.32 26.15 6.53
N ILE A 169 2.27 25.68 5.71
CA ILE A 169 2.77 24.29 5.75
C ILE A 169 3.18 23.83 7.14
N GLU A 170 3.92 24.66 7.89
CA GLU A 170 4.37 24.31 9.25
C GLU A 170 3.19 24.07 10.21
N GLY A 171 2.07 24.79 10.00
CA GLY A 171 0.81 24.58 10.72
C GLY A 171 0.13 23.24 10.42
N HIS A 172 0.41 22.64 9.26
CA HIS A 172 -0.15 21.38 8.76
C HIS A 172 0.88 20.23 8.80
N GLN A 173 1.69 20.19 9.87
CA GLN A 173 2.72 19.19 10.03
C GLN A 173 2.95 18.86 11.50
N ALA A 174 3.08 17.57 11.84
CA ALA A 174 3.46 17.09 13.16
C ALA A 174 2.65 17.67 14.33
N SER A 175 1.32 17.83 14.18
CA SER A 175 0.44 18.49 15.15
C SER A 175 0.46 17.85 16.53
N PHE A 176 0.68 16.52 16.61
CA PHE A 176 0.80 15.83 17.90
C PHE A 176 1.90 16.45 18.78
N PHE A 177 3.05 16.80 18.21
CA PHE A 177 4.21 17.30 18.95
C PHE A 177 4.08 18.77 19.37
N ARG A 178 3.03 19.47 18.94
CA ARG A 178 2.69 20.84 19.38
C ARG A 178 1.71 20.88 20.56
N LYS A 179 1.14 19.72 20.94
CA LYS A 179 0.22 19.63 22.08
C LYS A 179 0.97 19.86 23.40
N SER A 180 0.53 20.78 24.22
CA SER A 180 1.13 21.10 25.54
C SER A 180 0.93 19.99 26.57
N ASP A 181 -0.19 19.27 26.51
CA ASP A 181 -0.53 18.15 27.40
C ASP A 181 -1.18 16.99 26.63
N PRO A 182 -0.37 16.20 25.89
CA PRO A 182 -0.90 15.06 25.16
C PRO A 182 -1.39 13.99 26.14
N GLN A 183 -2.63 13.50 25.94
CA GLN A 183 -3.25 12.51 26.81
C GLN A 183 -2.91 11.08 26.36
N GLY A 184 -2.64 10.87 25.07
CA GLY A 184 -2.51 9.54 24.48
C GLY A 184 -3.85 8.81 24.38
N GLY A 185 -3.82 7.64 23.79
CA GLY A 185 -4.98 6.76 23.67
C GLY A 185 -4.50 5.35 23.30
N VAL A 186 -5.43 4.42 23.21
CA VAL A 186 -5.20 3.04 22.78
C VAL A 186 -5.71 2.87 21.34
N SER A 187 -4.82 2.73 20.38
CA SER A 187 -5.16 2.43 18.99
C SER A 187 -5.23 0.93 18.74
N LEU A 188 -6.35 0.47 18.20
CA LEU A 188 -6.45 -0.87 17.62
C LEU A 188 -5.93 -0.84 16.18
N VAL A 189 -4.89 -1.62 15.90
CA VAL A 189 -4.38 -1.85 14.54
C VAL A 189 -4.85 -3.23 14.07
N LEU A 190 -5.77 -3.26 13.08
CA LEU A 190 -6.18 -4.46 12.39
C LEU A 190 -5.25 -4.67 11.20
N GLY A 191 -4.20 -5.46 11.41
CA GLY A 191 -3.10 -5.61 10.45
C GLY A 191 -3.50 -6.31 9.16
N ALA A 192 -2.88 -5.91 8.05
CA ALA A 192 -3.00 -6.57 6.75
C ALA A 192 -2.31 -7.94 6.72
N GLY A 193 -2.81 -8.84 5.84
CA GLY A 193 -2.28 -10.20 5.70
C GLY A 193 -1.36 -10.42 4.48
N ASN A 194 -1.24 -9.47 3.57
CA ASN A 194 -0.58 -9.65 2.28
C ASN A 194 0.88 -9.19 2.22
N VAL A 195 1.22 -8.08 2.87
CA VAL A 195 2.57 -7.49 2.88
C VAL A 195 3.08 -7.42 4.30
N ALA A 196 4.27 -7.98 4.52
CA ALA A 196 4.80 -8.21 5.87
C ALA A 196 5.20 -6.93 6.63
N SER A 197 5.46 -5.83 5.93
CA SER A 197 5.81 -4.53 6.56
C SER A 197 4.59 -3.70 6.96
N ILE A 198 3.38 -4.00 6.46
CA ILE A 198 2.19 -3.17 6.76
C ILE A 198 1.89 -3.15 8.27
N PRO A 199 1.66 -4.29 8.95
CA PRO A 199 1.28 -4.25 10.36
C PRO A 199 2.28 -3.51 11.26
N PRO A 200 3.60 -3.75 11.19
CA PRO A 200 4.55 -3.01 12.02
C PRO A 200 4.66 -1.53 11.65
N MET A 201 4.49 -1.14 10.37
CA MET A 201 4.56 0.26 9.97
C MET A 201 3.29 1.03 10.37
N ASP A 202 2.10 0.40 10.35
CA ASP A 202 0.87 0.99 10.86
C ASP A 202 0.97 1.23 12.39
N VAL A 203 1.53 0.26 13.13
CA VAL A 203 1.82 0.42 14.57
C VAL A 203 2.79 1.59 14.80
N LEU A 204 3.87 1.66 14.03
CA LEU A 204 4.85 2.76 14.15
C LEU A 204 4.21 4.13 13.89
N TYR A 205 3.30 4.20 12.90
CA TYR A 205 2.57 5.43 12.61
C TYR A 205 1.69 5.85 13.79
N LYS A 206 0.83 4.96 14.29
CA LYS A 206 -0.03 5.23 15.44
C LYS A 206 0.75 5.61 16.70
N MET A 207 1.91 5.01 16.91
CA MET A 207 2.73 5.29 18.09
C MET A 207 3.56 6.57 17.95
N PHE A 208 4.28 6.74 16.87
CA PHE A 208 5.31 7.78 16.75
C PHE A 208 4.87 9.02 15.95
N VAL A 209 3.71 8.98 15.31
CA VAL A 209 3.08 10.14 14.66
C VAL A 209 1.84 10.58 15.44
N ASP A 210 0.92 9.66 15.77
CA ASP A 210 -0.32 9.98 16.49
C ASP A 210 -0.14 10.03 18.02
N GLY A 211 0.92 9.40 18.54
CA GLY A 211 1.27 9.42 19.97
C GLY A 211 0.49 8.45 20.85
N ASN A 212 -0.14 7.44 20.28
CA ASN A 212 -0.94 6.44 20.98
C ASN A 212 -0.12 5.17 21.31
N VAL A 213 -0.54 4.41 22.29
CA VAL A 213 -0.14 3.01 22.49
C VAL A 213 -1.01 2.12 21.62
N CYS A 214 -0.53 0.90 21.27
CA CYS A 214 -1.21 0.08 20.30
C CYS A 214 -1.52 -1.34 20.78
N ILE A 215 -2.69 -1.85 20.37
CA ILE A 215 -2.96 -3.27 20.31
C ILE A 215 -3.00 -3.70 18.84
N LEU A 216 -2.04 -4.55 18.44
CA LEU A 216 -1.95 -5.09 17.09
C LEU A 216 -2.67 -6.44 17.04
N LYS A 217 -3.75 -6.51 16.29
CA LYS A 217 -4.42 -7.77 15.97
C LYS A 217 -3.85 -8.31 14.65
N MET A 218 -3.12 -9.42 14.72
CA MET A 218 -2.53 -10.06 13.55
C MET A 218 -3.59 -10.60 12.59
N ASN A 219 -3.34 -10.47 11.29
CA ASN A 219 -4.19 -11.09 10.29
C ASN A 219 -3.93 -12.61 10.25
N PRO A 220 -4.97 -13.48 10.20
CA PRO A 220 -4.77 -14.93 10.13
C PRO A 220 -3.92 -15.39 8.95
N VAL A 221 -3.81 -14.60 7.88
CA VAL A 221 -2.99 -14.94 6.71
C VAL A 221 -1.49 -14.87 7.01
N ASN A 222 -1.07 -13.95 7.87
CA ASN A 222 0.34 -13.74 8.22
C ASN A 222 0.63 -13.76 9.74
N GLU A 223 -0.24 -14.33 10.54
CA GLU A 223 -0.08 -14.39 12.01
C GLU A 223 1.21 -15.11 12.45
N TYR A 224 1.80 -15.93 11.58
CA TYR A 224 3.13 -16.53 11.80
C TYR A 224 4.25 -15.50 11.95
N LEU A 225 4.03 -14.25 11.53
CA LEU A 225 4.97 -13.14 11.72
C LEU A 225 4.90 -12.53 13.13
N GLY A 226 3.81 -12.71 13.86
CA GLY A 226 3.61 -12.11 15.18
C GLY A 226 4.78 -12.30 16.14
N PRO A 227 5.33 -13.53 16.33
CA PRO A 227 6.49 -13.75 17.20
C PRO A 227 7.74 -12.96 16.79
N PHE A 228 7.92 -12.67 15.51
CA PHE A 228 9.04 -11.83 15.05
C PHE A 228 8.78 -10.36 15.37
N PHE A 229 7.53 -9.90 15.26
CA PHE A 229 7.15 -8.55 15.66
C PHE A 229 7.29 -8.37 17.18
N GLU A 230 6.84 -9.32 17.99
CA GLU A 230 7.02 -9.28 19.44
C GLU A 230 8.52 -9.20 19.83
N ARG A 231 9.39 -9.92 19.12
CA ARG A 231 10.85 -9.86 19.33
C ARG A 231 11.45 -8.53 18.85
N ALA A 232 11.03 -8.04 17.69
CA ALA A 232 11.51 -6.78 17.12
C ALA A 232 11.08 -5.57 17.97
N PHE A 233 9.85 -5.59 18.47
CA PHE A 233 9.25 -4.53 19.28
C PHE A 233 9.28 -4.83 20.78
N LYS A 234 10.15 -5.75 21.21
CA LYS A 234 10.17 -6.27 22.59
C LYS A 234 10.16 -5.17 23.65
N THR A 235 10.92 -4.12 23.48
CA THR A 235 10.98 -3.04 24.47
C THR A 235 9.65 -2.30 24.61
N LEU A 236 8.87 -2.14 23.53
CA LEU A 236 7.52 -1.58 23.61
C LEU A 236 6.56 -2.54 24.33
N VAL A 237 6.66 -3.85 24.03
CA VAL A 237 5.85 -4.88 24.68
C VAL A 237 6.17 -4.96 26.17
N ASP A 238 7.45 -4.99 26.54
CA ASP A 238 7.88 -5.06 27.95
C ASP A 238 7.39 -3.84 28.77
N LYS A 239 7.36 -2.67 28.13
CA LYS A 239 6.88 -1.42 28.76
C LYS A 239 5.36 -1.26 28.78
N GLY A 240 4.60 -2.13 28.15
CA GLY A 240 3.14 -2.01 28.05
C GLY A 240 2.68 -0.94 27.06
N TYR A 241 3.49 -0.57 26.07
CA TYR A 241 3.13 0.36 25.01
C TYR A 241 2.60 -0.33 23.74
N LEU A 242 2.85 -1.61 23.60
CA LEU A 242 2.37 -2.45 22.51
C LEU A 242 1.94 -3.80 23.03
N GLU A 243 0.79 -4.26 22.58
CA GLU A 243 0.32 -5.64 22.77
C GLU A 243 0.00 -6.28 21.43
N VAL A 244 0.25 -7.58 21.31
CA VAL A 244 -0.07 -8.36 20.11
C VAL A 244 -1.11 -9.41 20.47
N VAL A 245 -2.11 -9.56 19.60
CA VAL A 245 -3.19 -10.55 19.75
C VAL A 245 -3.46 -11.27 18.44
N TYR A 246 -3.99 -12.47 18.55
CA TYR A 246 -4.24 -13.39 17.45
C TYR A 246 -5.73 -13.76 17.39
N GLY A 247 -6.18 -14.19 16.21
CA GLY A 247 -7.54 -14.69 16.01
C GLY A 247 -8.21 -14.17 14.75
N GLY A 248 -9.40 -14.66 14.51
CA GLY A 248 -10.23 -14.36 13.32
C GLY A 248 -11.07 -13.08 13.44
N GLY A 249 -12.22 -13.12 12.76
CA GLY A 249 -13.17 -12.02 12.75
C GLY A 249 -13.81 -11.74 14.12
N GLU A 250 -14.00 -12.79 14.94
CA GLU A 250 -14.60 -12.66 16.27
C GLU A 250 -13.71 -11.79 17.19
N VAL A 251 -12.40 -12.03 17.22
CA VAL A 251 -11.44 -11.23 18.00
C VAL A 251 -11.39 -9.79 17.47
N GLY A 252 -11.44 -9.61 16.15
CA GLY A 252 -11.52 -8.28 15.54
C GLY A 252 -12.80 -7.52 15.92
N ALA A 253 -13.94 -8.20 15.91
CA ALA A 253 -15.23 -7.63 16.30
C ALA A 253 -15.26 -7.25 17.78
N TYR A 254 -14.78 -8.14 18.66
CA TYR A 254 -14.67 -7.88 20.10
C TYR A 254 -13.85 -6.62 20.38
N LEU A 255 -12.64 -6.55 19.82
CA LEU A 255 -11.74 -5.40 19.97
C LEU A 255 -12.34 -4.09 19.43
N SER A 256 -12.98 -4.13 18.26
CA SER A 256 -13.54 -2.93 17.64
C SER A 256 -14.66 -2.30 18.47
N GLN A 257 -15.39 -3.09 19.25
CA GLN A 257 -16.47 -2.62 20.11
C GLN A 257 -16.01 -2.36 21.56
N HIS A 258 -14.81 -2.79 21.94
CA HIS A 258 -14.33 -2.75 23.33
C HIS A 258 -14.06 -1.31 23.80
N ASP A 259 -14.61 -0.90 24.95
CA ASP A 259 -14.50 0.47 25.49
C ASP A 259 -13.04 0.91 25.76
N GLY A 260 -12.13 -0.03 25.98
CA GLY A 260 -10.69 0.23 26.16
C GLY A 260 -9.93 0.55 24.86
N VAL A 261 -10.61 0.68 23.71
CA VAL A 261 -10.03 1.10 22.43
C VAL A 261 -10.56 2.51 22.10
N ASP A 262 -9.68 3.46 21.84
CA ASP A 262 -10.04 4.85 21.56
C ASP A 262 -10.18 5.14 20.06
N ASP A 263 -9.32 4.57 19.23
CA ASP A 263 -9.39 4.65 17.77
C ASP A 263 -8.98 3.35 17.07
N ILE A 264 -9.34 3.23 15.80
CA ILE A 264 -9.08 2.03 15.00
C ILE A 264 -8.34 2.42 13.73
N HIS A 265 -7.35 1.62 13.35
CA HIS A 265 -6.79 1.61 12.01
C HIS A 265 -6.95 0.21 11.40
N ILE A 266 -7.47 0.14 10.17
CA ILE A 266 -7.61 -1.10 9.43
C ILE A 266 -6.94 -1.02 8.06
N THR A 267 -6.03 -1.94 7.78
CA THR A 267 -5.59 -2.24 6.42
C THR A 267 -6.22 -3.56 5.97
N GLY A 268 -7.14 -3.49 4.99
CA GLY A 268 -7.93 -4.67 4.62
C GLY A 268 -8.92 -4.45 3.50
N SER A 269 -10.13 -5.04 3.63
CA SER A 269 -11.20 -4.90 2.64
C SER A 269 -12.29 -3.93 3.08
N ASP A 270 -12.92 -3.29 2.09
CA ASP A 270 -14.13 -2.49 2.23
C ASP A 270 -15.25 -3.24 2.98
N LYS A 271 -15.40 -4.53 2.69
CA LYS A 271 -16.41 -5.39 3.32
C LYS A 271 -16.18 -5.55 4.83
N THR A 272 -14.91 -5.69 5.24
CA THR A 272 -14.57 -5.77 6.67
C THR A 272 -14.75 -4.42 7.35
N HIS A 273 -14.32 -3.33 6.70
CA HIS A 273 -14.57 -1.97 7.18
C HIS A 273 -16.06 -1.71 7.38
N ASP A 274 -16.88 -2.01 6.37
CA ASP A 274 -18.32 -1.83 6.44
C ASP A 274 -18.99 -2.67 7.53
N LEU A 275 -18.49 -3.89 7.74
CA LEU A 275 -18.99 -4.74 8.82
C LEU A 275 -18.72 -4.12 10.20
N ILE A 276 -17.56 -3.52 10.39
CA ILE A 276 -17.17 -2.86 11.65
C ILE A 276 -17.97 -1.56 11.84
N VAL A 277 -18.08 -0.75 10.81
CA VAL A 277 -18.68 0.59 10.89
C VAL A 277 -20.20 0.56 10.87
N TRP A 278 -20.79 -0.26 10.02
CA TRP A 278 -22.23 -0.25 9.72
C TRP A 278 -22.99 -1.50 10.15
N GLY A 279 -22.27 -2.57 10.54
CA GLY A 279 -22.83 -3.87 10.86
C GLY A 279 -23.00 -4.80 9.65
N PRO A 280 -23.70 -5.94 9.82
CA PRO A 280 -23.90 -6.95 8.78
C PRO A 280 -24.60 -6.40 7.54
N PRO A 281 -24.31 -6.94 6.34
CA PRO A 281 -25.02 -6.54 5.12
C PRO A 281 -26.53 -6.82 5.20
N GLY A 282 -27.33 -5.90 4.68
CA GLY A 282 -28.77 -5.99 4.68
C GLY A 282 -29.46 -4.62 4.78
N PRO A 283 -30.81 -4.59 4.77
CA PRO A 283 -31.59 -3.35 4.75
C PRO A 283 -31.28 -2.40 5.93
N GLU A 284 -30.96 -2.97 7.12
CA GLU A 284 -30.59 -2.16 8.28
C GLU A 284 -29.30 -1.39 8.07
N ARG A 285 -28.25 -2.04 7.51
CA ARG A 285 -27.00 -1.38 7.17
C ARG A 285 -27.22 -0.27 6.14
N ASP A 286 -28.01 -0.54 5.11
CA ASP A 286 -28.30 0.44 4.07
C ASP A 286 -29.06 1.65 4.63
N ASP A 287 -29.98 1.43 5.56
CA ASP A 287 -30.69 2.50 6.26
C ASP A 287 -29.75 3.33 7.16
N ARG A 288 -28.85 2.68 7.91
CA ARG A 288 -27.82 3.35 8.71
C ARG A 288 -26.90 4.22 7.84
N LYS A 289 -26.44 3.70 6.69
CA LYS A 289 -25.62 4.48 5.75
C LYS A 289 -26.36 5.73 5.26
N ARG A 290 -27.63 5.59 4.88
CA ARG A 290 -28.47 6.72 4.42
C ARG A 290 -28.64 7.78 5.51
N ARG A 291 -28.82 7.37 6.76
CA ARG A 291 -28.97 8.28 7.91
C ARG A 291 -27.66 8.77 8.48
N ASN A 292 -26.52 8.30 7.98
CA ASN A 292 -25.19 8.53 8.53
C ASN A 292 -25.11 8.20 10.04
N ASP A 293 -25.68 7.06 10.45
CA ASP A 293 -25.71 6.57 11.83
C ASP A 293 -24.91 5.26 11.97
N PRO A 294 -23.56 5.34 11.99
CA PRO A 294 -22.71 4.17 12.12
C PRO A 294 -22.89 3.48 13.47
N VAL A 295 -22.76 2.15 13.50
CA VAL A 295 -22.70 1.35 14.73
C VAL A 295 -21.44 1.71 15.53
N LEU A 296 -20.33 1.82 14.83
CA LEU A 296 -19.05 2.24 15.42
C LEU A 296 -19.10 3.73 15.75
N LYS A 297 -18.86 4.08 17.01
CA LYS A 297 -18.83 5.49 17.47
C LYS A 297 -17.42 6.04 17.67
N LYS A 298 -16.39 5.21 17.41
CA LYS A 298 -14.98 5.56 17.55
C LYS A 298 -14.41 6.07 16.21
N PRO A 299 -13.40 6.94 16.23
CA PRO A 299 -12.65 7.28 15.03
C PRO A 299 -12.06 6.03 14.38
N ILE A 300 -12.14 5.96 13.06
CA ILE A 300 -11.51 4.90 12.28
C ILE A 300 -10.79 5.48 11.08
N THR A 301 -9.56 5.07 10.88
CA THR A 301 -8.78 5.26 9.65
C THR A 301 -8.63 3.93 8.94
N SER A 302 -8.45 3.98 7.63
CA SER A 302 -8.40 2.74 6.84
C SER A 302 -7.59 2.90 5.55
N GLU A 303 -6.89 1.83 5.16
CA GLU A 303 -6.31 1.66 3.84
C GLU A 303 -6.93 0.38 3.24
N LEU A 304 -7.60 0.54 2.10
CA LEU A 304 -8.37 -0.52 1.48
C LEU A 304 -7.91 -0.75 0.03
N GLY A 305 -8.46 -1.77 -0.62
CA GLY A 305 -8.15 -2.10 -2.00
C GLY A 305 -8.69 -1.10 -3.03
N ASN A 306 -8.35 -1.31 -4.30
CA ASN A 306 -8.98 -0.62 -5.42
C ASN A 306 -8.83 -1.42 -6.73
N VAL A 307 -9.58 -1.02 -7.75
CA VAL A 307 -9.31 -1.43 -9.14
C VAL A 307 -8.28 -0.47 -9.72
N SER A 308 -7.01 -0.75 -9.49
CA SER A 308 -5.89 0.13 -9.85
C SER A 308 -5.76 0.29 -11.37
N PRO A 309 -6.11 1.45 -11.96
CA PRO A 309 -5.98 1.68 -13.39
C PRO A 309 -4.54 1.98 -13.80
N VAL A 310 -4.20 1.50 -14.99
CA VAL A 310 -3.02 1.89 -15.75
C VAL A 310 -3.49 2.52 -17.06
N LEU A 311 -3.40 3.85 -17.16
CA LEU A 311 -3.83 4.62 -18.32
C LEU A 311 -2.66 4.70 -19.32
N ILE A 312 -2.82 4.16 -20.52
CA ILE A 312 -1.78 4.22 -21.55
C ILE A 312 -2.08 5.39 -22.48
N VAL A 313 -1.43 6.53 -22.23
CA VAL A 313 -1.60 7.73 -23.07
C VAL A 313 -1.02 7.45 -24.46
N PRO A 314 -1.76 7.72 -25.55
CA PRO A 314 -1.27 7.50 -26.90
C PRO A 314 0.04 8.25 -27.16
N GLY A 315 0.99 7.58 -27.81
CA GLY A 315 2.28 8.16 -28.14
C GLY A 315 3.02 7.29 -29.18
N PRO A 316 4.09 7.80 -29.80
CA PRO A 316 4.85 7.07 -30.81
C PRO A 316 5.87 6.12 -30.18
N TYR A 317 5.39 5.18 -29.34
CA TYR A 317 6.25 4.24 -28.63
C TYR A 317 7.03 3.33 -29.59
N ASN A 318 8.33 3.23 -29.41
CA ASN A 318 9.16 2.26 -30.10
C ASN A 318 9.15 0.89 -29.38
N ASP A 319 9.76 -0.12 -29.98
CA ASP A 319 9.76 -1.49 -29.44
C ASP A 319 10.42 -1.61 -28.05
N VAL A 320 11.45 -0.80 -27.78
CA VAL A 320 12.14 -0.78 -26.47
C VAL A 320 11.23 -0.21 -25.40
N GLU A 321 10.49 0.86 -25.72
CA GLU A 321 9.55 1.52 -24.83
C GLU A 321 8.33 0.62 -24.57
N LEU A 322 7.74 0.03 -25.62
CA LEU A 322 6.65 -0.94 -25.45
C LEU A 322 7.06 -2.13 -24.57
N ARG A 323 8.28 -2.61 -24.73
CA ARG A 323 8.83 -3.68 -23.89
C ARG A 323 9.01 -3.22 -22.45
N SER A 324 9.56 -2.03 -22.22
CA SER A 324 9.71 -1.46 -20.87
C SER A 324 8.37 -1.31 -20.16
N MET A 325 7.34 -0.81 -20.87
CA MET A 325 5.97 -0.70 -20.36
C MET A 325 5.40 -2.08 -20.02
N ALA A 326 5.59 -3.07 -20.89
CA ALA A 326 5.14 -4.45 -20.66
C ALA A 326 5.83 -5.10 -19.44
N GLU A 327 7.15 -4.90 -19.28
CA GLU A 327 7.91 -5.36 -18.11
C GLU A 327 7.42 -4.65 -16.82
N ASN A 328 7.11 -3.35 -16.89
CA ASN A 328 6.57 -2.59 -15.77
C ASN A 328 5.19 -3.14 -15.34
N VAL A 329 4.26 -3.26 -16.28
CA VAL A 329 2.91 -3.82 -15.98
C VAL A 329 3.01 -5.26 -15.48
N ALA A 330 3.82 -6.10 -16.11
CA ALA A 330 4.02 -7.49 -15.66
C ALA A 330 4.57 -7.54 -14.22
N GLY A 331 5.51 -6.64 -13.87
CA GLY A 331 6.01 -6.51 -12.51
C GLY A 331 4.93 -6.14 -11.51
N MET A 332 4.06 -5.19 -11.86
CA MET A 332 2.92 -4.79 -11.04
C MET A 332 1.90 -5.92 -10.83
N VAL A 333 1.73 -6.80 -11.82
CA VAL A 333 0.82 -7.96 -11.74
C VAL A 333 1.45 -9.12 -10.99
N CYS A 334 2.74 -9.43 -11.24
CA CYS A 334 3.36 -10.65 -10.72
C CYS A 334 3.85 -10.51 -9.27
N ASN A 335 4.17 -9.29 -8.82
CA ASN A 335 4.67 -9.06 -7.47
C ASN A 335 3.69 -9.59 -6.42
N ASN A 336 4.21 -10.30 -5.45
CA ASN A 336 3.44 -10.92 -4.37
C ASN A 336 2.28 -11.82 -4.86
N GLY A 337 2.39 -12.41 -6.06
CA GLY A 337 1.32 -13.20 -6.66
C GLY A 337 0.06 -12.39 -7.01
N SER A 338 0.19 -11.08 -7.20
CA SER A 338 -0.90 -10.12 -7.41
C SER A 338 -1.75 -9.81 -6.15
N PHE A 339 -1.31 -10.24 -4.97
CA PHE A 339 -2.00 -9.95 -3.70
C PHE A 339 -1.55 -8.60 -3.12
N ASN A 340 -1.63 -7.55 -3.93
CA ASN A 340 -1.31 -6.17 -3.54
C ASN A 340 -2.49 -5.24 -3.83
N CYS A 341 -2.80 -4.35 -2.89
CA CYS A 341 -3.82 -3.32 -3.05
C CYS A 341 -3.56 -2.42 -4.28
N ASN A 342 -2.29 -2.25 -4.65
CA ASN A 342 -1.80 -1.42 -5.76
C ASN A 342 -1.26 -2.23 -6.96
N ALA A 343 -1.55 -3.53 -7.08
CA ALA A 343 -1.25 -4.28 -8.30
C ALA A 343 -2.00 -3.67 -9.49
N ALA A 344 -1.44 -3.73 -10.70
CA ALA A 344 -2.19 -3.36 -11.91
C ALA A 344 -3.39 -4.30 -12.09
N LYS A 345 -4.59 -3.74 -12.21
CA LYS A 345 -5.84 -4.52 -12.30
C LYS A 345 -6.67 -4.17 -13.53
N MET A 346 -6.49 -2.93 -14.05
CA MET A 346 -7.20 -2.47 -15.24
C MET A 346 -6.28 -1.69 -16.16
N LEU A 347 -6.04 -2.19 -17.37
CA LEU A 347 -5.45 -1.42 -18.46
C LEU A 347 -6.55 -0.59 -19.12
N VAL A 348 -6.36 0.72 -19.19
CA VAL A 348 -7.23 1.64 -19.91
C VAL A 348 -6.44 2.12 -21.13
N VAL A 349 -6.85 1.69 -22.31
CA VAL A 349 -6.13 1.98 -23.56
C VAL A 349 -7.00 2.78 -24.52
N PRO A 350 -6.39 3.57 -25.45
CA PRO A 350 -7.15 4.32 -26.43
C PRO A 350 -7.87 3.38 -27.41
N LYS A 351 -9.12 3.69 -27.72
CA LYS A 351 -9.83 3.01 -28.78
C LYS A 351 -9.18 3.28 -30.14
N GLY A 352 -8.85 2.22 -30.87
CA GLY A 352 -8.13 2.34 -32.14
C GLY A 352 -6.61 2.54 -32.01
N TRP A 353 -6.05 2.39 -30.83
CA TRP A 353 -4.59 2.47 -30.65
C TRP A 353 -3.87 1.37 -31.44
N LYS A 354 -3.13 1.81 -32.46
CA LYS A 354 -2.48 0.92 -33.45
C LYS A 354 -1.46 -0.03 -32.83
N GLN A 355 -0.86 0.33 -31.70
CA GLN A 355 0.17 -0.46 -31.02
C GLN A 355 -0.39 -1.39 -29.94
N ARG A 356 -1.73 -1.40 -29.69
CA ARG A 356 -2.38 -2.21 -28.65
C ARG A 356 -1.99 -3.69 -28.74
N ASP A 357 -2.12 -4.29 -29.91
CA ASP A 357 -1.84 -5.74 -30.07
C ASP A 357 -0.36 -6.06 -29.87
N ALA A 358 0.53 -5.18 -30.33
CA ALA A 358 1.97 -5.31 -30.10
C ALA A 358 2.28 -5.22 -28.59
N PHE A 359 1.68 -4.28 -27.87
CA PHE A 359 1.83 -4.14 -26.43
C PHE A 359 1.30 -5.37 -25.67
N VAL A 360 0.08 -5.83 -25.97
CA VAL A 360 -0.53 -7.02 -25.34
C VAL A 360 0.31 -8.27 -25.62
N GLN A 361 0.88 -8.39 -26.83
CA GLN A 361 1.79 -9.49 -27.17
C GLN A 361 3.09 -9.40 -26.36
N GLN A 362 3.71 -8.22 -26.23
CA GLN A 362 4.90 -8.03 -25.39
C GLN A 362 4.60 -8.38 -23.92
N LEU A 363 3.48 -7.92 -23.38
CA LEU A 363 3.04 -8.23 -22.02
C LEU A 363 2.85 -9.75 -21.82
N SER A 364 2.19 -10.41 -22.76
CA SER A 364 2.01 -11.87 -22.73
C SER A 364 3.34 -12.61 -22.77
N ASN A 365 4.29 -12.15 -23.58
CA ASN A 365 5.64 -12.73 -23.70
C ASN A 365 6.46 -12.55 -22.40
N VAL A 366 6.29 -11.44 -21.70
CA VAL A 366 6.93 -11.19 -20.40
C VAL A 366 6.31 -12.10 -19.33
N LEU A 367 4.97 -12.12 -19.23
CA LEU A 367 4.25 -12.95 -18.26
C LEU A 367 4.54 -14.44 -18.44
N ALA A 368 4.70 -14.92 -19.67
CA ALA A 368 5.04 -16.32 -19.97
C ALA A 368 6.40 -16.76 -19.40
N LYS A 369 7.28 -15.81 -19.08
CA LYS A 369 8.61 -16.09 -18.48
C LYS A 369 8.58 -16.08 -16.96
N VAL A 370 7.47 -15.66 -16.35
CA VAL A 370 7.30 -15.57 -14.90
C VAL A 370 6.49 -16.78 -14.42
N PRO A 371 7.07 -17.69 -13.64
CA PRO A 371 6.31 -18.81 -13.09
C PRO A 371 5.10 -18.30 -12.28
N PRO A 372 3.89 -18.86 -12.47
CA PRO A 372 2.75 -18.58 -11.61
C PRO A 372 3.05 -18.96 -10.16
N ARG A 373 2.38 -18.29 -9.24
CA ARG A 373 2.63 -18.35 -7.80
C ARG A 373 1.46 -18.97 -7.04
N ASN A 374 1.74 -19.49 -5.84
CA ASN A 374 0.68 -19.96 -4.95
C ASN A 374 -0.34 -18.85 -4.67
N ALA A 375 -1.62 -19.16 -4.87
CA ALA A 375 -2.74 -18.30 -4.52
C ALA A 375 -3.03 -18.44 -3.01
N TYR A 376 -2.13 -17.92 -2.19
CA TYR A 376 -2.12 -18.11 -0.74
C TYR A 376 -3.20 -17.29 0.00
N TYR A 377 -3.79 -16.28 -0.65
CA TYR A 377 -4.77 -15.40 -0.02
C TYR A 377 -6.20 -15.96 -0.15
N PRO A 378 -7.02 -15.93 0.92
CA PRO A 378 -8.37 -16.48 0.91
C PRO A 378 -9.27 -15.90 -0.18
N GLY A 379 -10.11 -16.74 -0.78
CA GLY A 379 -11.08 -16.35 -1.79
C GLY A 379 -10.50 -16.05 -3.19
N ALA A 380 -9.19 -16.28 -3.40
CA ALA A 380 -8.54 -15.99 -4.69
C ALA A 380 -9.16 -16.78 -5.85
N PHE A 381 -9.41 -18.07 -5.67
CA PHE A 381 -10.01 -18.94 -6.70
C PHE A 381 -11.43 -18.52 -7.07
N GLN A 382 -12.26 -18.18 -6.07
CA GLN A 382 -13.65 -17.73 -6.30
C GLN A 382 -13.66 -16.39 -7.04
N ARG A 383 -12.81 -15.44 -6.64
CA ARG A 383 -12.68 -14.16 -7.36
C ARG A 383 -12.19 -14.37 -8.77
N TYR A 384 -11.18 -15.22 -8.96
CA TYR A 384 -10.66 -15.58 -10.27
C TYR A 384 -11.75 -16.11 -11.18
N GLU A 385 -12.52 -17.11 -10.75
CA GLU A 385 -13.62 -17.69 -11.51
C GLU A 385 -14.69 -16.64 -11.81
N SER A 386 -15.13 -15.90 -10.80
CA SER A 386 -16.16 -14.86 -10.94
C SER A 386 -15.80 -13.77 -11.95
N LEU A 387 -14.51 -13.38 -12.03
CA LEU A 387 -14.05 -12.26 -12.85
C LEU A 387 -13.52 -12.69 -14.22
N THR A 388 -13.38 -13.98 -14.47
CA THR A 388 -12.99 -14.51 -15.80
C THR A 388 -14.16 -15.14 -16.54
N SER A 389 -15.22 -15.57 -15.83
CA SER A 389 -16.38 -16.22 -16.44
C SER A 389 -17.22 -15.24 -17.26
N GLY A 390 -17.67 -15.70 -18.43
CA GLY A 390 -18.56 -14.92 -19.31
C GLY A 390 -17.83 -14.02 -20.31
N HIS A 391 -16.52 -13.84 -20.19
CA HIS A 391 -15.74 -13.04 -21.14
C HIS A 391 -15.24 -13.88 -22.32
N SER A 392 -15.21 -13.29 -23.50
CA SER A 392 -14.86 -13.97 -24.75
C SER A 392 -13.35 -14.04 -25.02
N ASP A 393 -12.57 -13.05 -24.58
CA ASP A 393 -11.10 -13.01 -24.74
C ASP A 393 -10.41 -13.08 -23.36
N VAL A 394 -10.26 -14.32 -22.87
CA VAL A 394 -9.56 -14.63 -21.61
C VAL A 394 -8.29 -15.41 -21.94
N ARG A 395 -7.13 -14.77 -21.77
CA ARG A 395 -5.82 -15.36 -22.06
C ARG A 395 -5.14 -15.82 -20.79
N LYS A 396 -5.11 -17.13 -20.58
CA LYS A 396 -4.41 -17.78 -19.46
C LYS A 396 -2.96 -18.07 -19.84
N ILE A 397 -2.01 -17.58 -19.07
CA ILE A 397 -0.57 -17.66 -19.31
C ILE A 397 0.08 -18.43 -18.16
N GLY A 398 0.74 -19.56 -18.49
CA GLY A 398 1.26 -20.52 -17.52
C GLY A 398 0.22 -21.56 -17.10
N GLN A 399 0.69 -22.56 -16.34
CA GLN A 399 -0.16 -23.67 -15.87
C GLN A 399 -0.73 -23.36 -14.49
N GLY A 400 -2.03 -23.53 -14.32
CA GLY A 400 -2.71 -23.48 -13.02
C GLY A 400 -2.89 -24.89 -12.43
N ASN A 401 -3.14 -24.97 -11.13
CA ASN A 401 -3.55 -26.18 -10.40
C ASN A 401 -4.39 -25.81 -9.17
N ASP A 402 -4.60 -26.73 -8.24
CA ASP A 402 -5.36 -26.53 -7.00
C ASP A 402 -4.78 -25.48 -6.04
N ARG A 403 -3.53 -25.02 -6.27
CA ARG A 403 -2.84 -24.01 -5.43
C ARG A 403 -2.36 -22.81 -6.20
N VAL A 404 -2.32 -22.89 -7.52
CA VAL A 404 -1.70 -21.90 -8.41
C VAL A 404 -2.71 -21.41 -9.43
N LEU A 405 -2.87 -20.10 -9.54
CA LEU A 405 -3.63 -19.45 -10.60
C LEU A 405 -2.69 -19.00 -11.72
N PRO A 406 -3.03 -19.23 -13.01
CA PRO A 406 -2.25 -18.71 -14.14
C PRO A 406 -2.33 -17.18 -14.17
N TRP A 407 -1.32 -16.51 -14.74
CA TRP A 407 -1.45 -15.09 -15.09
C TRP A 407 -2.53 -14.96 -16.16
N THR A 408 -3.47 -14.08 -15.95
CA THR A 408 -4.65 -14.01 -16.82
C THR A 408 -4.94 -12.60 -17.28
N LEU A 409 -5.08 -12.43 -18.59
CA LEU A 409 -5.56 -11.20 -19.21
C LEU A 409 -7.02 -11.39 -19.60
N VAL A 410 -7.88 -10.48 -19.17
CA VAL A 410 -9.29 -10.38 -19.60
C VAL A 410 -9.39 -9.14 -20.48
N LEU A 411 -9.47 -9.36 -21.80
CA LEU A 411 -9.31 -8.32 -22.80
C LEU A 411 -10.65 -7.92 -23.45
N GLY A 412 -10.71 -6.66 -23.90
CA GLY A 412 -11.81 -6.15 -24.70
C GLY A 412 -13.09 -5.93 -23.92
N LEU A 413 -13.01 -5.53 -22.65
CA LEU A 413 -14.18 -5.15 -21.87
C LEU A 413 -14.92 -3.96 -22.51
N ASP A 414 -16.25 -3.97 -22.44
CA ASP A 414 -17.06 -2.83 -22.88
C ASP A 414 -17.12 -1.76 -21.80
N GLY A 415 -16.45 -0.63 -22.01
CA GLY A 415 -16.45 0.51 -21.09
C GLY A 415 -17.84 1.12 -20.81
N LYS A 416 -18.87 0.75 -21.59
CA LYS A 416 -20.26 1.19 -21.38
C LYS A 416 -21.09 0.20 -20.57
N ASP A 417 -20.62 -1.03 -20.38
CA ASP A 417 -21.35 -2.02 -19.59
C ASP A 417 -21.32 -1.65 -18.10
N GLU A 418 -22.46 -1.23 -17.57
CA GLU A 418 -22.62 -0.88 -16.15
C GLU A 418 -22.62 -2.09 -15.23
N SER A 419 -22.79 -3.29 -15.76
CA SER A 419 -22.77 -4.54 -15.00
C SER A 419 -21.42 -5.23 -14.95
N GLU A 420 -20.39 -4.69 -15.63
CA GLU A 420 -19.06 -5.27 -15.71
C GLU A 420 -18.37 -5.34 -14.33
N ARG A 421 -18.22 -6.55 -13.80
CA ARG A 421 -17.70 -6.78 -12.44
C ARG A 421 -16.26 -6.35 -12.26
N ASN A 422 -15.45 -6.46 -13.33
CA ASN A 422 -14.04 -6.07 -13.27
C ASN A 422 -13.84 -4.58 -13.02
N PHE A 423 -14.89 -3.74 -13.20
CA PHE A 423 -14.82 -2.31 -12.86
C PHE A 423 -15.08 -2.05 -11.37
N TYR A 424 -15.82 -2.92 -10.68
CA TYR A 424 -16.29 -2.69 -9.30
C TYR A 424 -15.74 -3.67 -8.28
N THR A 425 -14.97 -4.67 -8.72
CA THR A 425 -14.45 -5.70 -7.83
C THR A 425 -12.93 -5.80 -7.95
N GLU A 426 -12.24 -5.58 -6.85
CA GLU A 426 -10.82 -5.84 -6.79
C GLU A 426 -10.54 -7.33 -6.97
N PRO A 427 -9.77 -7.74 -8.01
CA PRO A 427 -9.47 -9.16 -8.22
C PRO A 427 -8.66 -9.75 -7.05
N PHE A 428 -7.67 -9.02 -6.56
CA PHE A 428 -6.73 -9.48 -5.54
C PHE A 428 -6.30 -10.93 -5.80
N CYS A 429 -5.92 -11.19 -7.05
CA CYS A 429 -5.39 -12.43 -7.63
C CYS A 429 -4.81 -12.12 -9.02
N SER A 430 -4.30 -13.12 -9.72
CA SER A 430 -3.51 -13.02 -10.95
C SER A 430 -4.31 -12.61 -12.22
N ILE A 431 -5.19 -11.61 -12.10
CA ILE A 431 -6.00 -11.07 -13.21
C ILE A 431 -5.58 -9.64 -13.51
N LEU A 432 -5.41 -9.34 -14.78
CA LEU A 432 -5.34 -8.00 -15.35
C LEU A 432 -6.39 -7.87 -16.44
N SER A 433 -7.31 -6.94 -16.28
CA SER A 433 -8.34 -6.65 -17.28
C SER A 433 -7.95 -5.50 -18.20
N GLU A 434 -8.55 -5.41 -19.38
CA GLU A 434 -8.30 -4.33 -20.34
C GLU A 434 -9.63 -3.82 -20.92
N VAL A 435 -9.73 -2.49 -20.98
CA VAL A 435 -10.82 -1.77 -21.61
C VAL A 435 -10.29 -0.74 -22.59
N SER A 436 -10.92 -0.65 -23.77
CA SER A 436 -10.60 0.37 -24.77
C SER A 436 -11.64 1.48 -24.75
N ILE A 437 -11.20 2.72 -24.52
CA ILE A 437 -12.08 3.90 -24.43
C ILE A 437 -11.56 5.07 -25.24
N GLY A 438 -12.41 6.06 -25.44
CA GLY A 438 -12.03 7.36 -26.00
C GLY A 438 -11.42 7.30 -27.40
N SER A 439 -10.56 8.25 -27.69
CA SER A 439 -9.85 8.40 -28.97
C SER A 439 -8.35 8.13 -28.84
N ASP A 440 -7.64 8.08 -29.97
CA ASP A 440 -6.17 7.96 -30.03
C ASP A 440 -5.45 9.33 -30.04
N ASP A 441 -6.19 10.44 -29.86
CA ASP A 441 -5.60 11.74 -29.57
C ASP A 441 -5.17 11.82 -28.10
N PRO A 442 -3.90 12.15 -27.79
CA PRO A 442 -3.41 12.12 -26.42
C PRO A 442 -4.18 13.02 -25.45
N VAL A 443 -4.54 14.23 -25.89
CA VAL A 443 -5.22 15.23 -25.04
C VAL A 443 -6.65 14.80 -24.73
N ALA A 444 -7.40 14.36 -25.75
CA ALA A 444 -8.75 13.87 -25.59
C ALA A 444 -8.79 12.59 -24.75
N PHE A 445 -7.89 11.64 -25.05
CA PHE A 445 -7.80 10.37 -24.30
C PHE A 445 -7.55 10.59 -22.81
N VAL A 446 -6.57 11.43 -22.47
CA VAL A 446 -6.23 11.70 -21.06
C VAL A 446 -7.44 12.20 -20.29
N LYS A 447 -8.23 13.12 -20.88
CA LYS A 447 -9.45 13.63 -20.26
C LYS A 447 -10.51 12.54 -20.08
N GLU A 448 -10.77 11.75 -21.12
CA GLU A 448 -11.77 10.69 -21.09
C GLU A 448 -11.37 9.54 -20.16
N ALA A 449 -10.08 9.16 -20.16
CA ALA A 449 -9.55 8.12 -19.28
C ALA A 449 -9.58 8.56 -17.80
N THR A 450 -9.34 9.82 -17.50
CA THR A 450 -9.48 10.38 -16.15
C THR A 450 -10.94 10.31 -15.67
N ALA A 451 -11.88 10.69 -16.50
CA ALA A 451 -13.31 10.58 -16.16
C ALA A 451 -13.72 9.12 -15.97
N PHE A 452 -13.30 8.21 -16.87
CA PHE A 452 -13.58 6.79 -16.75
C PHE A 452 -12.98 6.20 -15.45
N ALA A 453 -11.72 6.50 -15.13
CA ALA A 453 -11.08 6.02 -13.92
C ALA A 453 -11.79 6.51 -12.65
N ASN A 454 -12.20 7.78 -12.62
CA ASN A 454 -12.86 8.39 -11.48
C ASN A 454 -14.30 7.90 -11.25
N ASP A 455 -15.04 7.64 -12.33
CA ASP A 455 -16.49 7.47 -12.25
C ASP A 455 -16.95 6.03 -12.50
N ARG A 456 -16.08 5.17 -13.05
CA ARG A 456 -16.41 3.80 -13.40
C ARG A 456 -15.58 2.74 -12.65
N LEU A 457 -14.40 3.07 -12.17
CA LEU A 457 -13.55 2.12 -11.47
C LEU A 457 -13.65 2.31 -9.96
N TRP A 458 -13.88 1.21 -9.26
CA TRP A 458 -13.99 1.23 -7.81
C TRP A 458 -12.64 1.48 -7.13
N GLY A 459 -12.66 2.36 -6.14
CA GLY A 459 -11.55 2.65 -5.25
C GLY A 459 -10.71 3.85 -5.68
N THR A 460 -10.02 4.42 -4.72
CA THR A 460 -9.30 5.70 -4.84
C THR A 460 -7.86 5.62 -4.31
N LEU A 461 -7.25 4.39 -4.23
CA LEU A 461 -5.92 4.21 -3.65
C LEU A 461 -4.82 4.68 -4.59
N SER A 462 -4.76 4.10 -5.79
CA SER A 462 -3.65 4.37 -6.70
C SER A 462 -4.02 4.24 -8.17
N ALA A 463 -3.48 5.14 -9.00
CA ALA A 463 -3.57 5.13 -10.45
C ALA A 463 -2.19 5.37 -11.08
N MET A 464 -2.00 4.89 -12.30
CA MET A 464 -0.77 5.07 -13.05
C MET A 464 -1.06 5.54 -14.47
N LEU A 465 -0.20 6.43 -15.00
CA LEU A 465 -0.18 6.85 -16.40
C LEU A 465 1.15 6.42 -17.04
N PHE A 466 1.07 5.81 -18.23
CA PHE A 466 2.21 5.80 -19.15
C PHE A 466 2.13 7.01 -20.05
N VAL A 467 3.16 7.84 -20.03
CA VAL A 467 3.25 9.06 -20.81
C VAL A 467 4.55 9.04 -21.61
N HIS A 468 4.42 9.16 -22.94
CA HIS A 468 5.58 9.24 -23.82
C HIS A 468 6.24 10.62 -23.70
N PRO A 469 7.59 10.73 -23.72
CA PRO A 469 8.28 12.02 -23.58
C PRO A 469 7.84 13.10 -24.61
N THR A 470 7.41 12.72 -25.81
CA THR A 470 6.90 13.69 -26.80
C THR A 470 5.57 14.32 -26.39
N VAL A 471 4.74 13.61 -25.62
CA VAL A 471 3.49 14.16 -25.08
C VAL A 471 3.80 15.19 -24.00
N GLU A 472 4.77 14.91 -23.13
CA GLU A 472 5.22 15.88 -22.11
C GLU A 472 5.98 17.08 -22.69
N ALA A 473 6.60 16.93 -23.88
CA ALA A 473 7.28 18.02 -24.59
C ALA A 473 6.30 18.94 -25.35
N ASP A 474 5.11 18.43 -25.72
CA ASP A 474 4.05 19.23 -26.30
C ASP A 474 3.30 20.02 -25.23
N ALA A 475 3.06 21.32 -25.44
CA ALA A 475 2.43 22.19 -24.45
C ALA A 475 0.99 21.74 -24.11
N GLY A 476 0.23 21.30 -25.11
CA GLY A 476 -1.14 20.78 -24.93
C GLY A 476 -1.14 19.47 -24.18
N GLY A 477 -0.26 18.52 -24.58
CA GLY A 477 -0.08 17.24 -23.95
C GLY A 477 0.35 17.35 -22.48
N LYS A 478 1.35 18.19 -22.20
CA LYS A 478 1.80 18.49 -20.83
C LYS A 478 0.66 19.04 -19.97
N THR A 479 -0.08 20.01 -20.48
CA THR A 479 -1.21 20.61 -19.77
C THR A 479 -2.29 19.57 -19.46
N ALA A 480 -2.60 18.69 -20.42
CA ALA A 480 -3.58 17.63 -20.25
C ALA A 480 -3.13 16.59 -19.18
N VAL A 481 -1.85 16.18 -19.21
CA VAL A 481 -1.30 15.24 -18.22
C VAL A 481 -1.30 15.86 -16.80
N GLU A 482 -0.89 17.12 -16.65
CA GLU A 482 -0.93 17.78 -15.33
C GLU A 482 -2.39 17.97 -14.85
N ALA A 483 -3.33 18.25 -15.75
CA ALA A 483 -4.76 18.28 -15.43
C ALA A 483 -5.26 16.90 -14.96
N ALA A 484 -4.87 15.81 -15.65
CA ALA A 484 -5.23 14.46 -15.24
C ALA A 484 -4.69 14.11 -13.87
N ILE A 485 -3.43 14.44 -13.57
CA ILE A 485 -2.82 14.19 -12.25
C ILE A 485 -3.59 14.93 -11.15
N ARG A 486 -3.99 16.18 -11.41
CA ARG A 486 -4.84 16.96 -10.51
C ARG A 486 -6.22 16.31 -10.32
N ASP A 487 -6.88 15.95 -11.44
CA ASP A 487 -8.29 15.58 -11.45
C ASP A 487 -8.54 14.09 -11.08
N LEU A 488 -7.52 13.23 -11.19
CA LEU A 488 -7.60 11.84 -10.73
C LEU A 488 -7.83 11.79 -9.20
N ARG A 489 -8.94 11.21 -8.78
CA ARG A 489 -9.31 11.03 -7.37
C ARG A 489 -8.66 9.77 -6.78
N TYR A 490 -7.32 9.79 -6.72
CA TYR A 490 -6.51 8.70 -6.19
C TYR A 490 -5.47 9.24 -5.19
N GLY A 491 -5.26 8.52 -4.10
CA GLY A 491 -4.29 8.91 -3.08
C GLY A 491 -2.86 8.90 -3.60
N THR A 492 -2.56 8.04 -4.58
CA THR A 492 -1.29 8.07 -5.31
C THR A 492 -1.53 8.07 -6.82
N VAL A 493 -0.95 9.03 -7.52
CA VAL A 493 -0.90 9.08 -8.99
C VAL A 493 0.55 8.92 -9.43
N ALA A 494 0.84 7.89 -10.22
CA ALA A 494 2.20 7.62 -10.69
C ALA A 494 2.33 7.86 -12.20
N VAL A 495 3.48 8.35 -12.65
CA VAL A 495 3.80 8.53 -14.07
C VAL A 495 5.01 7.67 -14.41
N ASN A 496 4.83 6.71 -15.32
CA ASN A 496 5.86 5.79 -15.83
C ASN A 496 6.49 4.87 -14.77
N VAL A 497 5.86 4.73 -13.60
CA VAL A 497 6.38 3.93 -12.49
C VAL A 497 5.24 3.35 -11.66
N TRP A 498 5.47 2.19 -11.03
CA TRP A 498 4.49 1.56 -10.17
C TRP A 498 4.15 2.44 -8.95
N PRO A 499 2.85 2.71 -8.66
CA PRO A 499 2.43 3.48 -7.47
C PRO A 499 2.94 2.93 -6.13
N ALA A 500 3.26 1.63 -6.06
CA ALA A 500 3.84 1.02 -4.86
C ALA A 500 5.16 1.68 -4.40
N LEU A 501 5.83 2.45 -5.27
CA LEU A 501 7.00 3.23 -4.83
C LEU A 501 6.62 4.31 -3.84
N ALA A 502 5.41 4.89 -3.90
CA ALA A 502 4.95 5.81 -2.85
C ALA A 502 4.92 5.11 -1.48
N TYR A 503 4.41 3.87 -1.41
CA TYR A 503 4.48 3.06 -0.19
C TYR A 503 5.94 2.80 0.24
N ALA A 504 6.80 2.41 -0.71
CA ALA A 504 8.18 2.01 -0.44
C ALA A 504 9.10 3.17 -0.05
N LEU A 505 8.82 4.38 -0.47
CA LEU A 505 9.62 5.56 -0.14
C LEU A 505 9.53 5.95 1.34
N CYS A 506 8.45 5.61 2.05
CA CYS A 506 8.19 5.91 3.46
C CYS A 506 8.14 7.41 3.81
N SER A 507 8.75 8.28 3.01
CA SER A 507 8.64 9.74 3.12
C SER A 507 7.35 10.30 2.51
N THR A 508 6.68 9.50 1.69
CA THR A 508 5.37 9.76 1.10
C THR A 508 4.27 9.24 2.00
N PRO A 509 3.17 9.96 2.18
CA PRO A 509 1.95 9.40 2.79
C PRO A 509 1.35 8.32 1.86
N TRP A 510 0.69 7.33 2.48
CA TRP A 510 0.00 6.25 1.80
C TRP A 510 -1.44 6.12 2.30
N GLY A 511 -2.41 6.10 1.40
CA GLY A 511 -3.83 6.04 1.73
C GLY A 511 -4.71 6.32 0.52
N GLY A 512 -6.04 6.25 0.71
CA GLY A 512 -7.04 6.63 -0.29
C GLY A 512 -7.14 8.14 -0.47
N HIS A 513 -7.70 8.59 -1.60
CA HIS A 513 -7.96 10.00 -1.83
C HIS A 513 -9.01 10.54 -0.83
N PRO A 514 -8.88 11.76 -0.31
CA PRO A 514 -9.75 12.33 0.72
C PRO A 514 -11.20 12.62 0.27
N SER A 515 -11.57 12.30 -0.97
CA SER A 515 -12.97 12.33 -1.41
C SER A 515 -13.83 11.21 -0.82
N ALA A 516 -13.22 10.19 -0.23
CA ALA A 516 -13.94 9.11 0.44
C ALA A 516 -14.67 9.61 1.69
N THR A 517 -15.77 8.94 2.04
CA THR A 517 -16.55 9.19 3.26
C THR A 517 -16.84 7.88 3.97
N LEU A 518 -17.29 7.91 5.23
CA LEU A 518 -17.70 6.67 5.90
C LEU A 518 -18.80 5.93 5.14
N ALA A 519 -19.74 6.63 4.52
CA ALA A 519 -20.84 6.02 3.76
C ALA A 519 -20.39 5.47 2.40
N ASP A 520 -19.41 6.12 1.76
CA ASP A 520 -18.76 5.69 0.53
C ASP A 520 -17.25 5.60 0.77
N ILE A 521 -16.82 4.49 1.34
CA ILE A 521 -15.47 4.34 1.88
C ILE A 521 -14.38 4.24 0.81
N GLN A 522 -14.70 3.83 -0.38
CA GLN A 522 -13.74 3.66 -1.46
C GLN A 522 -12.47 2.92 -0.99
N SER A 523 -11.29 3.52 -1.12
CA SER A 523 -10.03 2.94 -0.64
C SER A 523 -9.63 3.35 0.77
N GLY A 524 -10.56 3.91 1.54
CA GLY A 524 -10.32 4.23 2.95
C GLY A 524 -10.17 5.71 3.27
N LEU A 525 -9.97 5.99 4.55
CA LEU A 525 -9.84 7.32 5.14
C LEU A 525 -8.52 7.43 5.91
N GLY A 526 -7.86 8.58 5.77
CA GLY A 526 -6.60 8.86 6.46
C GLY A 526 -5.37 8.37 5.71
N TRP A 527 -4.23 8.59 6.32
CA TRP A 527 -2.92 8.34 5.74
C TRP A 527 -2.03 7.62 6.75
N VAL A 528 -1.12 6.80 6.26
CA VAL A 528 -0.08 6.11 7.04
C VAL A 528 1.29 6.29 6.36
N HIS A 529 2.36 5.83 6.98
CA HIS A 529 3.76 5.85 6.54
C HIS A 529 4.41 7.24 6.44
N ASN A 530 3.73 8.26 6.34
CA ASN A 530 4.01 9.68 6.28
C ASN A 530 5.05 10.16 7.31
N THR A 531 6.30 9.77 7.15
CA THR A 531 7.37 10.10 8.13
C THR A 531 7.75 11.59 8.16
N VAL A 532 7.35 12.35 7.13
CA VAL A 532 7.44 13.83 7.12
C VAL A 532 6.32 14.46 7.93
N MET A 533 5.34 13.66 8.36
CA MET A 533 4.22 14.04 9.21
C MET A 533 3.38 15.20 8.67
N LEU A 534 3.18 15.25 7.35
CA LEU A 534 2.30 16.21 6.69
C LEU A 534 0.84 15.89 7.01
N GLU A 535 0.01 16.92 7.09
CA GLU A 535 -1.42 16.85 7.36
C GLU A 535 -2.19 17.49 6.19
N ASP A 536 -3.50 17.28 6.13
CA ASP A 536 -4.38 17.79 5.06
C ASP A 536 -3.86 17.48 3.65
N ILE A 537 -3.47 16.23 3.48
CA ILE A 537 -2.91 15.72 2.22
C ILE A 537 -4.05 15.50 1.23
N GLU A 538 -3.82 15.89 -0.03
CA GLU A 538 -4.71 15.55 -1.14
C GLU A 538 -4.25 14.23 -1.80
N LYS A 539 -2.99 14.17 -2.21
CA LYS A 539 -2.42 12.99 -2.89
C LYS A 539 -0.89 12.99 -2.90
N CYS A 540 -0.34 11.85 -3.33
CA CYS A 540 1.07 11.72 -3.72
C CYS A 540 1.20 11.62 -5.24
N VAL A 541 2.23 12.22 -5.79
CA VAL A 541 2.59 12.11 -7.21
C VAL A 541 4.00 11.57 -7.33
N VAL A 542 4.15 10.39 -7.97
CA VAL A 542 5.46 9.74 -8.17
C VAL A 542 5.78 9.72 -9.65
N ARG A 543 6.99 10.09 -10.04
CA ARG A 543 7.41 10.16 -11.43
C ARG A 543 8.72 9.40 -11.66
N SER A 544 8.83 8.76 -12.83
CA SER A 544 10.05 8.15 -13.32
C SER A 544 10.13 8.26 -14.84
N LYS A 545 11.28 7.88 -15.40
CA LYS A 545 11.45 7.77 -16.85
C LYS A 545 10.66 6.56 -17.38
N LEU A 546 10.15 6.65 -18.61
CA LEU A 546 9.45 5.58 -19.30
C LEU A 546 10.34 4.33 -19.46
N VAL A 547 11.62 4.52 -19.76
CA VAL A 547 12.64 3.47 -19.80
C VAL A 547 13.67 3.78 -18.72
N PRO A 548 13.51 3.19 -17.51
CA PRO A 548 14.41 3.43 -16.39
C PRO A 548 15.76 2.73 -16.60
N THR A 549 16.83 3.38 -16.15
CA THR A 549 18.19 2.81 -16.13
C THR A 549 18.84 3.15 -14.79
N PRO A 550 19.15 2.15 -13.95
CA PRO A 550 18.86 0.72 -14.11
C PRO A 550 17.37 0.40 -14.14
N LYS A 551 17.00 -0.80 -14.61
CA LYS A 551 15.62 -1.28 -14.53
C LYS A 551 15.14 -1.32 -13.08
N HIS A 552 13.86 -1.04 -12.87
CA HIS A 552 13.28 -1.14 -11.54
C HIS A 552 13.33 -2.59 -11.01
N VAL A 553 13.60 -2.73 -9.71
CA VAL A 553 13.81 -4.02 -9.06
C VAL A 553 12.58 -4.95 -9.08
N TYR A 554 11.39 -4.38 -9.28
CA TYR A 554 10.16 -5.15 -9.41
C TYR A 554 9.90 -5.66 -10.84
N PHE A 555 10.73 -5.28 -11.84
CA PHE A 555 10.57 -5.82 -13.21
C PHE A 555 10.85 -7.32 -13.21
N PRO A 556 9.99 -8.13 -13.86
CA PRO A 556 10.19 -9.57 -13.93
C PRO A 556 11.54 -9.93 -14.58
N GLY A 557 12.18 -10.96 -14.06
CA GLY A 557 13.46 -11.43 -14.57
C GLY A 557 14.68 -10.79 -13.92
N HIS A 558 14.52 -9.91 -12.95
CA HIS A 558 15.62 -9.39 -12.15
C HIS A 558 16.23 -10.50 -11.28
N LYS A 559 17.46 -10.95 -11.59
CA LYS A 559 18.06 -12.19 -11.03
C LYS A 559 18.65 -12.04 -9.64
N SER A 560 18.80 -10.82 -9.11
CA SER A 560 19.49 -10.56 -7.84
C SER A 560 18.67 -9.79 -6.80
N VAL A 561 17.34 -9.75 -6.94
CA VAL A 561 16.45 -9.02 -6.00
C VAL A 561 16.62 -9.52 -4.57
N HIS A 562 16.78 -10.83 -4.34
CA HIS A 562 17.03 -11.43 -3.03
C HIS A 562 18.33 -10.91 -2.39
N ARG A 563 19.40 -10.77 -3.18
CA ARG A 563 20.68 -10.22 -2.71
C ARG A 563 20.59 -8.73 -2.43
N LEU A 564 19.89 -8.00 -3.31
CA LEU A 564 19.63 -6.58 -3.12
C LEU A 564 18.80 -6.34 -1.86
N GLY A 565 17.69 -7.06 -1.68
CA GLY A 565 16.81 -6.93 -0.51
C GLY A 565 17.56 -7.21 0.80
N ARG A 566 18.36 -8.28 0.86
CA ARG A 566 19.19 -8.59 2.03
C ARG A 566 20.20 -7.47 2.35
N ARG A 567 20.82 -6.87 1.32
CA ARG A 567 21.73 -5.73 1.51
C ARG A 567 21.01 -4.46 1.93
N LEU A 568 19.78 -4.23 1.42
CA LEU A 568 18.96 -3.10 1.82
C LEU A 568 18.60 -3.16 3.31
N VAL A 569 18.29 -4.34 3.85
CA VAL A 569 18.06 -4.52 5.30
C VAL A 569 19.24 -3.99 6.11
N GLY A 570 20.47 -4.41 5.79
CA GLY A 570 21.65 -3.92 6.48
C GLY A 570 21.94 -2.44 6.26
N PHE A 571 21.58 -1.92 5.07
CA PHE A 571 21.75 -0.52 4.74
C PHE A 571 20.74 0.36 5.50
N GLU A 572 19.46 0.02 5.48
CA GLU A 572 18.42 0.82 6.13
C GLU A 572 18.55 0.82 7.67
N ALA A 573 19.09 -0.26 8.23
CA ALA A 573 19.44 -0.29 9.66
C ALA A 573 20.61 0.66 10.01
N GLU A 574 21.58 0.80 9.12
CA GLU A 574 22.77 1.62 9.35
C GLU A 574 23.32 2.13 8.00
N PRO A 575 22.79 3.26 7.47
CA PRO A 575 23.22 3.81 6.19
C PRO A 575 24.70 4.20 6.18
N SER A 576 25.41 3.77 5.13
CA SER A 576 26.81 4.13 4.93
C SER A 576 27.15 4.15 3.44
N TRP A 577 27.94 5.12 3.01
CA TRP A 577 28.44 5.21 1.64
C TRP A 577 29.28 3.98 1.25
N LEU A 578 29.90 3.30 2.21
CA LEU A 578 30.65 2.04 1.98
C LEU A 578 29.75 0.89 1.56
N LYS A 579 28.45 0.92 1.88
CA LYS A 579 27.46 -0.10 1.50
C LYS A 579 26.84 0.16 0.12
N VAL A 580 26.86 1.40 -0.38
CA VAL A 580 26.23 1.81 -1.65
C VAL A 580 26.78 1.07 -2.87
N PRO A 581 28.11 0.88 -3.07
CA PRO A 581 28.61 0.13 -4.21
C PRO A 581 28.07 -1.30 -4.28
N GLY A 582 27.95 -1.97 -3.13
CA GLY A 582 27.38 -3.31 -3.06
C GLY A 582 25.89 -3.38 -3.44
N LEU A 583 25.11 -2.35 -3.11
CA LEU A 583 23.72 -2.22 -3.53
C LEU A 583 23.63 -1.95 -5.03
N ALA A 584 24.44 -1.03 -5.56
CA ALA A 584 24.50 -0.71 -6.98
C ALA A 584 24.84 -1.94 -7.84
N VAL A 585 25.85 -2.73 -7.45
CA VAL A 585 26.18 -3.98 -8.14
C VAL A 585 24.99 -4.95 -8.13
N ALA A 586 24.31 -5.14 -6.98
CA ALA A 586 23.16 -6.02 -6.91
C ALA A 586 21.96 -5.51 -7.75
N ALA A 587 21.76 -4.20 -7.85
CA ALA A 587 20.73 -3.61 -8.71
C ALA A 587 21.05 -3.73 -10.20
N LEU A 588 22.33 -3.63 -10.60
CA LEU A 588 22.75 -3.68 -12.00
C LEU A 588 22.93 -5.10 -12.54
N THR A 589 23.10 -6.10 -11.66
CA THR A 589 23.29 -7.51 -12.07
C THR A 589 21.99 -8.31 -12.14
N GLY A 590 20.86 -7.62 -12.17
CA GLY A 590 19.51 -8.19 -12.24
C GLY A 590 18.98 -8.49 -13.63
#